data_b60324c0a185078789c7c54d87184b52
#
_entry.id   b60324c0a185078789c7c54d87184b52
#
_cell.length_a   1.000
_cell.length_b   1.000
_cell.length_c   1.000
_cell.angle_alpha   90.00
_cell.angle_beta   90.00
_cell.angle_gamma   90.00
#
_symmetry.space_group_name_H-M   'P 1'
#
loop_
_entity.id
_entity.type
_entity.pdbx_description
1 polymer ?
#
loop_
_entity_poly.entity_id
_entity_poly.type
_entity_poly.pdbx_seq_one_letter_code
_entity_poly.pdbx_strand_id
1 'polypeptide(L)' 'MDCFDKIKEALSSKLKGQELTLDSNLRDLGIDSLDVVDLIMDLEEELGIEFSDEELMSIHTMKDVCDLIDKKKA' A
#
# COMPACT_ATOMS: atom_id res chain seq x y z
N MET A 1 -15.38 -0.35 3.43
CA MET A 1 -14.34 0.67 3.40
C MET A 1 -13.45 0.47 2.19
N ASP A 2 -13.15 1.53 1.48
CA ASP A 2 -12.34 1.47 0.28
C ASP A 2 -10.89 1.10 0.64
N CYS A 3 -10.26 0.33 -0.22
CA CYS A 3 -8.86 -0.08 -0.07
C CYS A 3 -7.93 1.14 0.09
N PHE A 4 -8.17 2.18 -0.70
CA PHE A 4 -7.39 3.41 -0.63
C PHE A 4 -7.46 4.06 0.75
N ASP A 5 -8.65 4.16 1.31
CA ASP A 5 -8.85 4.77 2.63
C ASP A 5 -8.12 3.99 3.72
N LYS A 6 -8.16 2.67 3.62
CA LYS A 6 -7.51 1.81 4.59
C LYS A 6 -5.99 1.98 4.58
N ILE A 7 -5.43 2.04 3.38
CA ILE A 7 -3.98 2.24 3.20
C ILE A 7 -3.59 3.64 3.65
N LYS A 8 -4.39 4.62 3.31
CA LYS A 8 -4.16 6.01 3.71
C LYS A 8 -4.10 6.13 5.23
N GLU A 9 -5.02 5.49 5.92
CA GLU A 9 -5.04 5.48 7.38
C GLU A 9 -3.79 4.82 7.95
N ALA A 10 -3.39 3.69 7.39
CA ALA A 10 -2.20 2.98 7.84
C ALA A 10 -0.93 3.79 7.62
N LEU A 11 -0.87 4.57 6.56
CA LEU A 11 0.29 5.40 6.25
C LEU A 11 0.24 6.78 6.86
N SER A 12 -0.85 7.17 7.50
CA SER A 12 -1.03 8.53 7.98
C SER A 12 0.11 9.02 8.88
N SER A 13 0.66 8.15 9.70
CA SER A 13 1.77 8.50 10.58
C SER A 13 3.07 8.70 9.81
N LYS A 14 3.21 8.07 8.65
CA LYS A 14 4.42 8.15 7.83
C LYS A 14 4.37 9.27 6.81
N LEU A 15 3.19 9.74 6.48
CA LEU A 15 2.98 10.80 5.50
C LEU A 15 3.37 12.18 6.02
N LYS A 16 3.30 12.39 7.33
CA LYS A 16 3.67 13.66 7.97
C LYS A 16 2.97 14.87 7.36
N GLY A 17 1.69 14.72 7.07
CA GLY A 17 0.89 15.80 6.49
C GLY A 17 0.91 15.89 4.99
N GLN A 18 1.62 15.02 4.32
CA GLN A 18 1.62 14.96 2.86
C GLN A 18 0.31 14.40 2.34
N GLU A 19 -0.12 14.89 1.19
CA GLU A 19 -1.34 14.41 0.55
C GLU A 19 -1.06 13.09 -0.17
N LEU A 20 -1.96 12.12 0.00
CA LEU A 20 -1.86 10.82 -0.65
C LEU A 20 -2.95 10.70 -1.71
N THR A 21 -2.55 10.36 -2.93
CA THR A 21 -3.47 10.11 -4.03
C THR A 21 -3.14 8.77 -4.68
N LEU A 22 -4.01 8.28 -5.56
CA LEU A 22 -3.76 7.03 -6.27
C LEU A 22 -2.52 7.09 -7.14
N ASP A 23 -2.21 8.28 -7.65
CA ASP A 23 -1.03 8.49 -8.50
C ASP A 23 0.25 8.72 -7.70
N SER A 24 0.14 8.85 -6.39
CA SER A 24 1.30 9.11 -5.55
C SER A 24 2.29 7.95 -5.63
N ASN A 25 3.55 8.28 -5.92
CA ASN A 25 4.62 7.32 -5.89
C ASN A 25 5.11 7.20 -4.44
N LEU A 26 5.13 5.99 -3.92
CA LEU A 26 5.49 5.76 -2.51
C LEU A 26 6.90 6.26 -2.19
N ARG A 27 7.82 6.19 -3.14
CA ARG A 27 9.18 6.68 -2.95
C ARG A 27 9.22 8.20 -2.86
N ASP A 28 8.39 8.88 -3.63
CA ASP A 28 8.31 10.34 -3.63
C ASP A 28 7.78 10.87 -2.31
N LEU A 29 7.01 10.05 -1.60
CA LEU A 29 6.49 10.41 -0.28
C LEU A 29 7.53 10.23 0.82
N GLY A 30 8.71 9.72 0.49
CA GLY A 30 9.74 9.46 1.47
C GLY A 30 9.53 8.17 2.25
N ILE A 31 8.66 7.30 1.76
CA ILE A 31 8.39 6.00 2.39
C ILE A 31 9.45 5.00 1.94
N ASP A 32 10.18 4.46 2.90
CA ASP A 32 11.22 3.47 2.66
C ASP A 32 10.61 2.14 2.20
N SER A 33 11.40 1.34 1.47
CA SER A 33 10.94 0.02 1.03
C SER A 33 10.58 -0.89 2.20
N LEU A 34 11.26 -0.75 3.33
CA LEU A 34 10.93 -1.52 4.54
C LEU A 34 9.57 -1.11 5.09
N ASP A 35 9.25 0.19 5.03
CA ASP A 35 7.94 0.68 5.46
C ASP A 35 6.84 0.14 4.56
N VAL A 36 7.09 0.05 3.26
CA VAL A 36 6.13 -0.52 2.32
C VAL A 36 5.89 -1.99 2.62
N VAL A 37 6.96 -2.74 2.91
CA VAL A 37 6.84 -4.16 3.26
C VAL A 37 6.01 -4.32 4.54
N ASP A 38 6.28 -3.51 5.56
CA ASP A 38 5.52 -3.55 6.81
C ASP A 38 4.04 -3.27 6.56
N LEU A 39 3.75 -2.28 5.74
CA LEU A 39 2.37 -1.94 5.38
C LEU A 39 1.68 -3.12 4.69
N ILE A 40 2.38 -3.73 3.74
CA ILE A 40 1.82 -4.86 2.98
C ILE A 40 1.56 -6.04 3.92
N MET A 41 2.45 -6.32 4.85
CA MET A 41 2.27 -7.40 5.81
C MET A 41 1.05 -7.15 6.69
N ASP A 42 0.85 -5.91 7.13
CA ASP A 42 -0.34 -5.55 7.91
C ASP A 42 -1.61 -5.76 7.09
N LEU A 43 -1.58 -5.40 5.82
CA LEU A 43 -2.72 -5.58 4.93
C LEU A 43 -3.01 -7.06 4.69
N GLU A 44 -1.98 -7.88 4.53
CA GLU A 44 -2.14 -9.33 4.37
C GLU A 44 -2.88 -9.93 5.56
N GLU A 45 -2.44 -9.56 6.75
CA GLU A 45 -3.04 -10.08 7.98
C GLU A 45 -4.48 -9.59 8.15
N GLU A 46 -4.70 -8.31 7.90
CA GLU A 46 -6.01 -7.69 8.10
C GLU A 46 -7.04 -8.17 7.09
N LEU A 47 -6.62 -8.35 5.84
CA LEU A 47 -7.52 -8.73 4.74
C LEU A 47 -7.53 -10.23 4.45
N GLY A 48 -6.61 -10.98 5.05
CA GLY A 48 -6.52 -12.42 4.84
C GLY A 48 -6.03 -12.79 3.45
N ILE A 49 -5.12 -12.00 2.88
CA ILE A 49 -4.56 -12.23 1.55
C ILE A 49 -3.04 -12.35 1.64
N GLU A 50 -2.42 -12.84 0.58
CA GLU A 50 -0.97 -12.95 0.50
C GLU A 50 -0.45 -12.37 -0.80
N PHE A 51 0.70 -11.70 -0.73
CA PHE A 51 1.40 -11.16 -1.89
C PHE A 51 2.68 -11.94 -2.13
N SER A 52 3.01 -12.19 -3.39
CA SER A 52 4.28 -12.81 -3.76
C SER A 52 5.38 -11.74 -3.80
N ASP A 53 6.64 -12.18 -3.79
CA ASP A 53 7.77 -11.26 -3.90
C ASP A 53 7.71 -10.46 -5.20
N GLU A 54 7.31 -11.11 -6.29
CA GLU A 54 7.16 -10.43 -7.58
C GLU A 54 6.11 -9.33 -7.52
N GLU A 55 5.01 -9.60 -6.83
CA GLU A 55 3.96 -8.60 -6.66
C GLU A 55 4.44 -7.41 -5.84
N LEU A 56 5.19 -7.69 -4.78
CA LEU A 56 5.77 -6.63 -3.95
C LEU A 56 6.72 -5.76 -4.74
N MET A 57 7.52 -6.36 -5.62
CA MET A 57 8.47 -5.63 -6.44
C MET A 57 7.80 -4.79 -7.53
N SER A 58 6.57 -5.12 -7.88
CA SER A 58 5.82 -4.38 -8.89
C SER A 58 5.09 -3.17 -8.34
N ILE A 59 5.06 -3.02 -7.02
CA ILE A 59 4.35 -1.91 -6.38
C ILE A 59 5.20 -0.65 -6.42
N HIS A 60 4.68 0.41 -7.04
CA HIS A 60 5.33 1.70 -7.12
C HIS A 60 4.41 2.84 -6.65
N THR A 61 3.12 2.72 -6.92
CA THR A 61 2.14 3.74 -6.56
C THR A 61 1.03 3.15 -5.70
N MET A 62 0.22 4.03 -5.13
CA MET A 62 -0.96 3.61 -4.37
C MET A 62 -1.92 2.81 -5.23
N LYS A 63 -2.05 3.20 -6.49
CA LYS A 63 -2.92 2.50 -7.43
C LYS A 63 -2.48 1.04 -7.59
N ASP A 64 -1.19 0.80 -7.68
CA ASP A 64 -0.64 -0.55 -7.80
C ASP A 64 -1.05 -1.41 -6.61
N VAL A 65 -0.95 -0.87 -5.40
CA VAL A 65 -1.35 -1.58 -4.18
C VAL A 65 -2.83 -1.92 -4.22
N CYS A 66 -3.66 -0.94 -4.53
CA CYS A 66 -5.11 -1.12 -4.58
C CYS A 66 -5.52 -2.13 -5.65
N ASP A 67 -4.89 -2.08 -6.81
CA ASP A 67 -5.18 -3.01 -7.90
C ASP A 67 -4.85 -4.45 -7.50
N LEU A 68 -3.74 -4.66 -6.80
CA LEU A 68 -3.36 -5.99 -6.33
C LEU A 68 -4.35 -6.51 -5.29
N ILE A 69 -4.78 -5.66 -4.38
CA ILE A 69 -5.75 -6.05 -3.35
C ILE A 69 -7.08 -6.42 -4.00
N ASP A 70 -7.56 -5.61 -4.93
CA ASP A 70 -8.81 -5.88 -5.64
C ASP A 70 -8.74 -7.20 -6.40
N LYS A 71 -7.60 -7.45 -7.04
CA LYS A 71 -7.38 -8.68 -7.79
C LYS A 71 -7.45 -9.91 -6.89
N LYS A 72 -6.85 -9.83 -5.71
CA LYS A 72 -6.81 -10.95 -4.76
C LYS A 72 -8.14 -11.19 -4.07
N LYS A 73 -8.93 -10.15 -3.91
CA LYS A 73 -10.24 -10.26 -3.27
C LYS A 73 -11.35 -10.62 -4.26
N ALA A 74 -11.09 -10.49 -5.54
CA ALA A 74 -12.07 -10.79 -6.59
C ALA A 74 -12.36 -12.29 -6.71
#